data_a3cd1b37c46ff6cdc33ff3f993eb6dde
#
_entry.id   a3cd1b37c46ff6cdc33ff3f993eb6dde
#
_cell.length_a   1.000
_cell.length_b   1.000
_cell.length_c   1.000
_cell.angle_alpha   90.00
_cell.angle_beta   90.00
_cell.angle_gamma   90.00
#
_symmetry.space_group_name_H-M   'P 1'
#
loop_
_entity.id
_entity.type
_entity.pdbx_description
1 polymer ?
#
loop_
_entity_poly.entity_id
_entity_poly.type
_entity_poly.pdbx_seq_one_letter_code
_entity_poly.pdbx_strand_id
1 'polypeptide(L)'
;MMRFSTNTSQQREEIILVEAADPYDLNRFVQAQACDYARALDEVRKGKKQTHWMWYIFPQYDGLGITSESKTYAIKSVAEAKAYLSHPILGQRLIECCEAAVAVDGKSASEIFRFPDDVKLQSCATLFAVVSSAGSVFARLLAKYFDGMRDEKTVHLMAITAPTGDSNTVC
;
A
#
# COMPACT_ATOMS: atom_id res chain seq x y z
N MET A 1 10.71 49.31 -1.36
CA MET A 1 10.86 48.35 -0.24
C MET A 1 9.51 47.73 0.04
N MET A 2 9.16 46.66 -0.71
CA MET A 2 7.88 45.97 -0.58
C MET A 2 8.06 44.78 0.33
N ARG A 3 7.34 44.78 1.44
CA ARG A 3 7.27 43.64 2.38
C ARG A 3 6.25 42.63 1.86
N PHE A 4 6.70 41.48 1.50
CA PHE A 4 5.85 40.31 1.32
C PHE A 4 5.53 39.72 2.70
N SER A 5 4.39 40.14 3.25
CA SER A 5 3.75 39.49 4.39
C SER A 5 2.50 38.80 3.88
N THR A 6 2.66 37.60 3.39
CA THR A 6 1.50 36.77 3.07
C THR A 6 1.77 35.37 3.49
N ASN A 7 0.83 34.83 4.24
CA ASN A 7 0.44 33.45 4.10
C ASN A 7 0.73 32.46 5.22
N THR A 8 0.98 32.88 6.43
CA THR A 8 1.01 31.96 7.57
C THR A 8 -0.42 31.46 7.92
N SER A 9 -1.43 32.28 7.71
CA SER A 9 -2.83 31.93 7.99
C SER A 9 -3.42 31.01 6.92
N GLN A 10 -3.19 31.30 5.63
CA GLN A 10 -3.67 30.46 4.53
C GLN A 10 -2.97 29.09 4.48
N GLN A 11 -1.67 29.04 4.75
CA GLN A 11 -0.95 27.76 4.86
C GLN A 11 -1.41 26.94 6.07
N ARG A 12 -1.79 27.57 7.16
CA ARG A 12 -2.38 26.87 8.31
C ARG A 12 -3.80 26.39 8.01
N GLU A 13 -4.59 27.16 7.28
CA GLU A 13 -5.93 26.76 6.85
C GLU A 13 -5.87 25.64 5.81
N GLU A 14 -4.93 25.64 4.87
CA GLU A 14 -4.70 24.52 3.95
C GLU A 14 -4.22 23.27 4.67
N ILE A 15 -3.33 23.37 5.63
CA ILE A 15 -2.87 22.24 6.45
C ILE A 15 -4.04 21.69 7.30
N ILE A 16 -4.86 22.55 7.89
CA ILE A 16 -6.04 22.14 8.67
C ILE A 16 -7.11 21.51 7.75
N LEU A 17 -7.30 21.98 6.54
CA LEU A 17 -8.23 21.40 5.56
C LEU A 17 -7.74 20.06 5.02
N VAL A 18 -6.43 19.85 4.89
CA VAL A 18 -5.84 18.56 4.50
C VAL A 18 -5.90 17.56 5.67
N GLU A 19 -5.70 18.01 6.91
CA GLU A 19 -5.91 17.16 8.09
C GLU A 19 -7.39 16.85 8.37
N ALA A 20 -8.32 17.71 7.95
CA ALA A 20 -9.77 17.50 8.12
C ALA A 20 -10.39 16.52 7.11
N ALA A 21 -9.65 16.02 6.12
CA ALA A 21 -10.17 15.21 5.02
C ALA A 21 -9.35 13.90 4.82
N ASP A 22 -9.11 13.16 5.89
CA ASP A 22 -8.57 11.78 5.79
C ASP A 22 -9.66 10.75 6.15
N PRO A 23 -10.63 10.50 5.23
CA PRO A 23 -11.77 9.64 5.50
C PRO A 23 -11.37 8.17 5.73
N TYR A 24 -10.14 7.80 5.38
CA TYR A 24 -9.59 6.45 5.53
C TYR A 24 -8.55 6.33 6.62
N ASP A 25 -8.28 7.41 7.37
CA ASP A 25 -7.21 7.45 8.38
C ASP A 25 -5.86 6.96 7.81
N LEU A 26 -5.50 7.45 6.62
CA LEU A 26 -4.23 7.11 5.97
C LEU A 26 -3.03 7.63 6.76
N ASN A 27 -3.24 8.62 7.61
CA ASN A 27 -2.21 9.16 8.49
C ASN A 27 -1.62 8.10 9.44
N ARG A 28 -2.38 7.03 9.79
CA ARG A 28 -1.85 5.90 10.57
C ARG A 28 -0.64 5.24 9.90
N PHE A 29 -0.65 5.14 8.55
CA PHE A 29 0.48 4.63 7.78
C PHE A 29 1.64 5.61 7.73
N VAL A 30 1.36 6.90 7.52
CA VAL A 30 2.39 7.95 7.48
C VAL A 30 3.17 7.96 8.77
N GLN A 31 2.49 7.92 9.92
CA GLN A 31 3.10 7.88 11.25
C GLN A 31 3.92 6.60 11.47
N ALA A 32 3.38 5.44 11.14
CA ALA A 32 4.10 4.16 11.29
C ALA A 32 5.36 4.12 10.42
N GLN A 33 5.31 4.67 9.22
CA GLN A 33 6.44 4.71 8.29
C GLN A 33 7.50 5.76 8.63
N ALA A 34 7.18 6.75 9.46
CA ALA A 34 8.07 7.89 9.69
C ALA A 34 9.48 7.49 10.16
N CYS A 35 9.58 6.48 11.03
CA CYS A 35 10.84 5.99 11.56
C CYS A 35 11.40 4.76 10.81
N ASP A 36 10.53 4.03 10.12
CA ASP A 36 10.89 2.70 9.60
C ASP A 36 11.09 2.65 8.09
N TYR A 37 10.55 3.61 7.34
CA TYR A 37 10.56 3.57 5.88
C TYR A 37 11.98 3.43 5.28
N ALA A 38 12.92 4.27 5.71
CA ALA A 38 14.28 4.26 5.19
C ALA A 38 14.98 2.91 5.45
N ARG A 39 14.77 2.34 6.65
CA ARG A 39 15.30 1.02 7.02
C ARG A 39 14.64 -0.09 6.22
N ALA A 40 13.32 -0.06 6.08
CA ALA A 40 12.58 -1.05 5.28
C ALA A 40 13.05 -1.06 3.83
N LEU A 41 13.19 0.09 3.22
CA LEU A 41 13.69 0.23 1.84
C LEU A 41 15.11 -0.29 1.69
N ASP A 42 16.01 -0.01 2.65
CA ASP A 42 17.39 -0.53 2.66
C ASP A 42 17.41 -2.06 2.78
N GLU A 43 16.60 -2.64 3.67
CA GLU A 43 16.46 -4.09 3.82
C GLU A 43 15.95 -4.76 2.53
N VAL A 44 14.94 -4.16 1.87
CA VAL A 44 14.44 -4.65 0.58
C VAL A 44 15.51 -4.57 -0.50
N ARG A 45 16.22 -3.45 -0.63
CA ARG A 45 17.31 -3.29 -1.61
C ARG A 45 18.43 -4.30 -1.42
N LYS A 46 18.73 -4.65 -0.17
CA LYS A 46 19.70 -5.70 0.17
C LYS A 46 19.16 -7.13 -0.05
N GLY A 47 17.89 -7.25 -0.39
CA GLY A 47 17.23 -8.56 -0.55
C GLY A 47 17.22 -9.37 0.74
N LYS A 48 17.05 -8.73 1.88
CA LYS A 48 17.02 -9.39 3.20
C LYS A 48 16.23 -8.58 4.20
N LYS A 49 14.95 -8.92 4.37
CA LYS A 49 14.11 -8.38 5.42
C LYS A 49 14.58 -8.86 6.80
N GLN A 50 14.74 -7.95 7.74
CA GLN A 50 15.25 -8.23 9.08
C GLN A 50 14.31 -7.74 10.20
N THR A 51 13.62 -6.63 10.01
CA THR A 51 12.79 -5.98 11.03
C THR A 51 11.28 -6.03 10.71
N HIS A 52 10.45 -5.58 11.65
CA HIS A 52 9.00 -5.83 11.69
C HIS A 52 8.20 -4.64 11.17
N TRP A 53 8.15 -4.47 9.85
CA TRP A 53 7.48 -3.35 9.18
C TRP A 53 6.47 -3.77 8.09
N MET A 54 6.24 -5.05 7.90
CA MET A 54 5.48 -5.58 6.77
C MET A 54 4.08 -5.00 6.66
N TRP A 55 3.35 -4.87 7.77
CA TRP A 55 1.95 -4.46 7.80
C TRP A 55 1.69 -3.06 7.24
N TYR A 56 2.61 -2.11 7.45
CA TYR A 56 2.44 -0.72 7.03
C TYR A 56 3.32 -0.29 5.86
N ILE A 57 4.28 -1.11 5.43
CA ILE A 57 5.07 -0.88 4.20
C ILE A 57 4.42 -1.58 3.00
N PHE A 58 3.92 -2.81 3.17
CA PHE A 58 3.18 -3.58 2.17
C PHE A 58 1.80 -3.97 2.71
N PRO A 59 0.86 -3.01 2.82
CA PRO A 59 -0.41 -3.25 3.44
C PRO A 59 -1.27 -4.23 2.64
N GLN A 60 -2.06 -5.02 3.36
CA GLN A 60 -2.94 -6.03 2.81
C GLN A 60 -4.42 -5.62 2.95
N TYR A 61 -5.28 -6.32 2.22
CA TYR A 61 -6.73 -6.17 2.36
C TYR A 61 -7.22 -6.71 3.71
N ASP A 62 -8.29 -6.13 4.24
CA ASP A 62 -8.88 -6.55 5.50
C ASP A 62 -9.44 -7.99 5.41
N GLY A 63 -9.36 -8.71 6.52
CA GLY A 63 -9.81 -10.09 6.62
C GLY A 63 -8.73 -11.15 6.38
N LEU A 64 -7.50 -10.77 5.98
CA LEU A 64 -6.39 -11.72 5.78
C LEU A 64 -5.64 -12.03 7.06
N GLY A 65 -5.53 -11.08 7.97
CA GLY A 65 -4.78 -11.21 9.22
C GLY A 65 -5.67 -11.17 10.46
N ILE A 66 -5.18 -11.76 11.56
CA ILE A 66 -5.90 -11.86 12.83
C ILE A 66 -5.24 -11.05 13.96
N THR A 67 -3.99 -10.64 13.80
CA THR A 67 -3.27 -9.86 14.81
C THR A 67 -3.76 -8.42 14.90
N SER A 68 -3.43 -7.72 15.97
CA SER A 68 -3.81 -6.31 16.15
C SER A 68 -3.17 -5.43 15.08
N GLU A 69 -1.91 -5.67 14.75
CA GLU A 69 -1.17 -4.96 13.69
C GLU A 69 -1.80 -5.18 12.32
N SER A 70 -2.15 -6.42 12.00
CA SER A 70 -2.78 -6.74 10.70
C SER A 70 -4.14 -6.06 10.54
N LYS A 71 -4.90 -5.91 11.62
CA LYS A 71 -6.19 -5.20 11.62
C LYS A 71 -6.03 -3.68 11.57
N THR A 72 -5.06 -3.15 12.32
CA THR A 72 -4.78 -1.70 12.36
C THR A 72 -4.36 -1.17 10.99
N TYR A 73 -3.50 -1.91 10.29
CA TYR A 73 -2.96 -1.50 9.00
C TYR A 73 -3.64 -2.17 7.80
N ALA A 74 -4.80 -2.78 8.00
CA ALA A 74 -5.58 -3.34 6.90
C ALA A 74 -6.19 -2.24 6.02
N ILE A 75 -6.20 -2.47 4.72
CA ILE A 75 -6.94 -1.68 3.73
C ILE A 75 -8.36 -2.25 3.64
N LYS A 76 -9.35 -1.46 3.97
CA LYS A 76 -10.74 -1.92 4.19
C LYS A 76 -11.63 -1.88 2.95
N SER A 77 -11.18 -1.22 1.89
CA SER A 77 -11.95 -1.08 0.66
C SER A 77 -11.08 -0.80 -0.55
N VAL A 78 -11.64 -1.06 -1.73
CA VAL A 78 -11.01 -0.66 -3.01
C VAL A 78 -10.82 0.85 -3.09
N ALA A 79 -11.76 1.62 -2.55
CA ALA A 79 -11.66 3.09 -2.49
C ALA A 79 -10.49 3.54 -1.60
N GLU A 80 -10.28 2.91 -0.46
CA GLU A 80 -9.12 3.16 0.39
C GLU A 80 -7.80 2.79 -0.31
N ALA A 81 -7.74 1.66 -1.01
CA ALA A 81 -6.55 1.28 -1.77
C ALA A 81 -6.20 2.32 -2.85
N LYS A 82 -7.20 2.85 -3.57
CA LYS A 82 -7.00 3.93 -4.54
C LYS A 82 -6.52 5.21 -3.86
N ALA A 83 -7.12 5.59 -2.74
CA ALA A 83 -6.70 6.75 -1.96
C ALA A 83 -5.27 6.61 -1.43
N TYR A 84 -4.90 5.43 -0.94
CA TYR A 84 -3.53 5.11 -0.50
C TYR A 84 -2.52 5.30 -1.64
N LEU A 85 -2.83 4.75 -2.81
CA LEU A 85 -1.93 4.81 -3.98
C LEU A 85 -1.81 6.25 -4.53
N SER A 86 -2.88 7.04 -4.43
CA SER A 86 -2.90 8.45 -4.84
C SER A 86 -2.31 9.39 -3.79
N HIS A 87 -2.07 8.92 -2.58
CA HIS A 87 -1.49 9.73 -1.51
C HIS A 87 -0.04 10.10 -1.84
N PRO A 88 0.35 11.38 -1.75
CA PRO A 88 1.65 11.87 -2.25
C PRO A 88 2.87 11.22 -1.58
N ILE A 89 2.72 10.76 -0.35
CA ILE A 89 3.79 10.07 0.39
C ILE A 89 3.65 8.55 0.27
N LEU A 90 2.47 8.00 0.57
CA LEU A 90 2.28 6.55 0.71
C LEU A 90 2.36 5.82 -0.63
N GLY A 91 1.73 6.36 -1.67
CA GLY A 91 1.78 5.78 -3.01
C GLY A 91 3.20 5.72 -3.55
N GLN A 92 3.94 6.83 -3.42
CA GLN A 92 5.34 6.90 -3.85
C GLN A 92 6.22 5.89 -3.10
N ARG A 93 6.10 5.81 -1.78
CA ARG A 93 6.87 4.88 -0.95
C ARG A 93 6.59 3.42 -1.27
N LEU A 94 5.31 3.08 -1.47
CA LEU A 94 4.92 1.73 -1.84
C LEU A 94 5.51 1.33 -3.21
N ILE A 95 5.39 2.20 -4.20
CA ILE A 95 5.96 1.98 -5.52
C ILE A 95 7.49 1.81 -5.42
N GLU A 96 8.17 2.67 -4.68
CA GLU A 96 9.62 2.60 -4.51
C GLU A 96 10.07 1.29 -3.83
N CYS A 97 9.37 0.84 -2.80
CA CYS A 97 9.64 -0.45 -2.16
C CYS A 97 9.38 -1.63 -3.10
N CYS A 98 8.33 -1.58 -3.91
CA CYS A 98 8.04 -2.60 -4.92
C CYS A 98 9.09 -2.62 -6.03
N GLU A 99 9.52 -1.45 -6.53
CA GLU A 99 10.60 -1.35 -7.51
C GLU A 99 11.92 -1.90 -6.95
N ALA A 100 12.24 -1.58 -5.70
CA ALA A 100 13.40 -2.14 -5.02
C ALA A 100 13.34 -3.67 -4.93
N ALA A 101 12.17 -4.24 -4.60
CA ALA A 101 11.97 -5.69 -4.56
C ALA A 101 12.12 -6.32 -5.96
N VAL A 102 11.55 -5.70 -6.99
CA VAL A 102 11.67 -6.18 -8.38
C VAL A 102 13.13 -6.14 -8.86
N ALA A 103 13.93 -5.19 -8.37
CA ALA A 103 15.33 -5.05 -8.75
C ALA A 103 16.29 -6.07 -8.08
N VAL A 104 15.85 -6.81 -7.07
CA VAL A 104 16.68 -7.85 -6.43
C VAL A 104 16.83 -9.05 -7.35
N ASP A 105 18.04 -9.39 -7.72
CA ASP A 105 18.33 -10.52 -8.59
C ASP A 105 18.72 -11.79 -7.80
N GLY A 106 18.42 -12.95 -8.38
CA GLY A 106 18.87 -14.25 -7.91
C GLY A 106 18.28 -14.73 -6.60
N LYS A 107 17.20 -14.13 -6.11
CA LYS A 107 16.49 -14.52 -4.90
C LYS A 107 15.00 -14.68 -5.12
N SER A 108 14.39 -15.61 -4.43
CA SER A 108 12.94 -15.76 -4.31
C SER A 108 12.35 -14.78 -3.29
N ALA A 109 11.03 -14.60 -3.31
CA ALA A 109 10.34 -13.82 -2.29
C ALA A 109 10.59 -14.38 -0.88
N SER A 110 10.59 -15.71 -0.73
CA SER A 110 10.82 -16.37 0.56
C SER A 110 12.25 -16.17 1.09
N GLU A 111 13.23 -16.05 0.21
CA GLU A 111 14.62 -15.75 0.63
C GLU A 111 14.78 -14.30 1.10
N ILE A 112 14.02 -13.38 0.52
CA ILE A 112 14.05 -11.95 0.87
C ILE A 112 13.22 -11.66 2.12
N PHE A 113 11.94 -12.10 2.12
CA PHE A 113 10.94 -11.70 3.10
C PHE A 113 10.69 -12.74 4.18
N ARG A 114 10.97 -14.02 3.91
CA ARG A 114 10.65 -15.18 4.74
C ARG A 114 9.13 -15.39 4.91
N PHE A 115 8.73 -16.63 5.17
CA PHE A 115 7.36 -16.95 5.54
C PHE A 115 7.01 -16.39 6.93
N PRO A 116 5.85 -15.75 7.13
CA PRO A 116 4.74 -15.57 6.18
C PRO A 116 4.76 -14.22 5.42
N ASP A 117 5.84 -13.45 5.48
CA ASP A 117 5.87 -12.12 4.88
C ASP A 117 5.96 -12.17 3.34
N ASP A 118 6.49 -13.23 2.77
CA ASP A 118 6.44 -13.50 1.33
C ASP A 118 4.98 -13.66 0.81
N VAL A 119 4.12 -14.34 1.55
CA VAL A 119 2.68 -14.45 1.23
C VAL A 119 1.97 -13.11 1.38
N LYS A 120 2.33 -12.31 2.38
CA LYS A 120 1.79 -10.95 2.55
C LYS A 120 2.19 -10.04 1.39
N LEU A 121 3.40 -10.19 0.86
CA LEU A 121 3.85 -9.47 -0.33
C LEU A 121 2.96 -9.78 -1.54
N GLN A 122 2.62 -11.05 -1.76
CA GLN A 122 1.71 -11.46 -2.82
C GLN A 122 0.32 -10.85 -2.65
N SER A 123 -0.21 -10.87 -1.43
CA SER A 123 -1.51 -10.26 -1.11
C SER A 123 -1.51 -8.76 -1.36
N CYS A 124 -0.48 -8.04 -0.93
CA CYS A 124 -0.30 -6.60 -1.18
C CYS A 124 -0.21 -6.31 -2.68
N ALA A 125 0.65 -7.02 -3.41
CA ALA A 125 0.81 -6.85 -4.85
C ALA A 125 -0.50 -7.14 -5.61
N THR A 126 -1.27 -8.13 -5.18
CA THR A 126 -2.60 -8.44 -5.74
C THR A 126 -3.57 -7.28 -5.53
N LEU A 127 -3.66 -6.76 -4.30
CA LEU A 127 -4.53 -5.64 -3.97
C LEU A 127 -4.26 -4.41 -4.86
N PHE A 128 -3.00 -4.00 -4.93
CA PHE A 128 -2.65 -2.78 -5.66
C PHE A 128 -2.58 -2.99 -7.19
N ALA A 129 -2.36 -4.20 -7.68
CA ALA A 129 -2.48 -4.51 -9.12
C ALA A 129 -3.91 -4.33 -9.63
N VAL A 130 -4.93 -4.62 -8.80
CA VAL A 130 -6.35 -4.44 -9.16
C VAL A 130 -6.69 -2.96 -9.37
N VAL A 131 -6.10 -2.06 -8.57
CA VAL A 131 -6.38 -0.61 -8.64
C VAL A 131 -5.40 0.18 -9.50
N SER A 132 -4.48 -0.52 -10.17
CA SER A 132 -3.44 0.07 -11.02
C SER A 132 -3.65 -0.30 -12.49
N SER A 133 -2.95 0.40 -13.38
CA SER A 133 -2.90 0.06 -14.81
C SER A 133 -2.18 -1.26 -15.08
N ALA A 134 -2.46 -1.86 -16.22
CA ALA A 134 -1.71 -3.01 -16.72
C ALA A 134 -0.21 -2.67 -16.83
N GLY A 135 0.66 -3.61 -16.44
CA GLY A 135 2.11 -3.40 -16.43
C GLY A 135 2.65 -2.59 -15.25
N SER A 136 1.82 -2.26 -14.25
CA SER A 136 2.25 -1.62 -13.01
C SER A 136 3.38 -2.41 -12.32
N VAL A 137 4.11 -1.75 -11.40
CA VAL A 137 5.13 -2.42 -10.59
C VAL A 137 4.56 -3.61 -9.81
N PHE A 138 3.30 -3.53 -9.41
CA PHE A 138 2.61 -4.62 -8.70
C PHE A 138 2.41 -5.85 -9.59
N ALA A 139 2.03 -5.65 -10.85
CA ALA A 139 1.93 -6.73 -11.83
C ALA A 139 3.31 -7.34 -12.14
N ARG A 140 4.36 -6.52 -12.25
CA ARG A 140 5.74 -6.99 -12.44
C ARG A 140 6.27 -7.77 -11.22
N LEU A 141 5.90 -7.35 -10.02
CA LEU A 141 6.25 -8.05 -8.78
C LEU A 141 5.59 -9.43 -8.72
N LEU A 142 4.29 -9.51 -9.06
CA LEU A 142 3.58 -10.79 -9.18
C LEU A 142 4.22 -11.69 -10.24
N ALA A 143 4.55 -11.15 -11.40
CA ALA A 143 5.21 -11.91 -12.48
C ALA A 143 6.57 -12.46 -12.04
N LYS A 144 7.37 -11.66 -11.33
CA LYS A 144 8.71 -12.06 -10.92
C LYS A 144 8.73 -13.14 -9.84
N TYR A 145 7.88 -13.01 -8.83
CA TYR A 145 7.98 -13.83 -7.61
C TYR A 145 6.87 -14.87 -7.47
N PHE A 146 5.79 -14.73 -8.23
CA PHE A 146 4.58 -15.55 -8.06
C PHE A 146 4.00 -16.04 -9.39
N ASP A 147 4.82 -16.12 -10.44
CA ASP A 147 4.40 -16.58 -11.78
C ASP A 147 3.17 -15.84 -12.33
N GLY A 148 3.00 -14.56 -11.95
CA GLY A 148 1.85 -13.74 -12.29
C GLY A 148 0.57 -14.09 -11.52
N MET A 149 0.63 -15.03 -10.60
CA MET A 149 -0.54 -15.50 -9.85
C MET A 149 -0.93 -14.48 -8.74
N ARG A 150 -2.21 -14.16 -8.72
CA ARG A 150 -2.82 -13.33 -7.67
C ARG A 150 -3.11 -14.17 -6.44
N ASP A 151 -3.10 -13.55 -5.26
CA ASP A 151 -3.60 -14.17 -4.04
C ASP A 151 -5.13 -14.30 -4.11
N GLU A 152 -5.60 -15.54 -4.16
CA GLU A 152 -7.04 -15.86 -4.32
C GLU A 152 -7.90 -15.34 -3.17
N LYS A 153 -7.37 -15.35 -1.94
CA LYS A 153 -8.08 -14.83 -0.77
C LYS A 153 -8.30 -13.32 -0.88
N THR A 154 -7.30 -12.58 -1.30
CA THR A 154 -7.40 -11.13 -1.55
C THR A 154 -8.45 -10.84 -2.62
N VAL A 155 -8.41 -11.54 -3.75
CA VAL A 155 -9.38 -11.38 -4.84
C VAL A 155 -10.80 -11.66 -4.36
N HIS A 156 -11.00 -12.73 -3.59
CA HIS A 156 -12.31 -13.11 -3.04
C HIS A 156 -12.85 -12.05 -2.08
N LEU A 157 -12.03 -11.58 -1.14
CA LEU A 157 -12.44 -10.56 -0.17
C LEU A 157 -12.81 -9.24 -0.86
N MET A 158 -12.03 -8.81 -1.86
CA MET A 158 -12.33 -7.61 -2.64
C MET A 158 -13.65 -7.72 -3.42
N ALA A 159 -13.97 -8.91 -3.95
CA ALA A 159 -15.20 -9.15 -4.69
C ALA A 159 -16.45 -9.09 -3.80
N ILE A 160 -16.37 -9.61 -2.57
CA ILE A 160 -17.49 -9.60 -1.60
C ILE A 160 -17.81 -8.17 -1.14
N THR A 161 -16.79 -7.32 -0.98
CA THR A 161 -16.93 -5.96 -0.46
C THR A 161 -17.16 -4.91 -1.55
N ALA A 162 -17.09 -5.30 -2.83
CA ALA A 162 -17.46 -4.41 -3.92
C ALA A 162 -18.97 -4.05 -3.78
N PRO A 163 -19.37 -2.76 -3.88
CA PRO A 163 -20.76 -2.43 -3.91
C PRO A 163 -21.41 -3.17 -5.09
N THR A 164 -22.44 -3.94 -4.82
CA THR A 164 -23.29 -4.53 -5.86
C THR A 164 -23.88 -3.40 -6.65
N GLY A 165 -23.35 -3.17 -7.85
CA GLY A 165 -23.91 -2.21 -8.78
C GLY A 165 -25.38 -2.60 -9.00
N ASP A 166 -26.29 -1.68 -8.71
CA ASP A 166 -27.70 -1.83 -9.02
C ASP A 166 -27.85 -2.22 -10.48
N SER A 167 -28.21 -3.46 -10.69
CA SER A 167 -28.76 -3.92 -11.97
C SER A 167 -30.13 -3.26 -12.12
N ASN A 168 -30.12 -2.02 -12.56
CA ASN A 168 -31.36 -1.38 -12.99
C ASN A 168 -31.71 -1.95 -14.37
N THR A 169 -32.35 -3.10 -14.35
CA THR A 169 -33.06 -3.63 -15.51
C THR A 169 -34.30 -2.73 -15.72
N VAL A 170 -34.16 -1.84 -16.66
CA VAL A 170 -35.35 -1.15 -17.20
C VAL A 170 -35.94 -2.04 -18.30
N CYS A 171 -37.16 -2.45 -18.08
CA CYS A 171 -38.05 -3.00 -19.09
C CYS A 171 -38.35 -1.96 -20.16
#